data_f67ab82af01355ab125f8af7d5887e85
#
_entry.id   f67ab82af01355ab125f8af7d5887e85
#
_cell.length_a   1.000
_cell.length_b   1.000
_cell.length_c   1.000
_cell.angle_alpha   90.00
_cell.angle_beta   90.00
_cell.angle_gamma   90.00
#
_symmetry.space_group_name_H-M   'P 1'
#
loop_
_entity.id
_entity.type
_entity.pdbx_description
1 polymer ?
#
loop_
_entity_poly.entity_id
_entity_poly.type
_entity_poly.pdbx_seq_one_letter_code
_entity_poly.pdbx_strand_id
1 'polypeptide(L)'
;MSKMRAIEAAVLVMRREGVDTAFGIPGAAINPLYSALQKVGGIDHVLARHVEGASHMAEGYTRTKAGNIGVCIGTSGPAGTDMVTGLYSASADSIPILCITGQAPRARMHKEDFQAVDITSIVKPVTKWATTVLEPGQVPYAFQKAFYEMRSGRPGPVLIDLPFDVQMAEIEFDIDAYQPLPLAKPLATRIQVEKALALLDAAERPLLVSGGGVINADASELLVEFAELTGIPVIPTLMGWGTIPDDHPLMVGMVGLQTSHRYGNATMLKSDVVLGIGNRWANRHTGSVEVYTEGRKFIHVDIEPTQIGRVFTPDLGIVSDAGSALTLFIEVAREWKAAGKLKDRSAWLHDCQQRKATLQRKTHFDAVPVKPQRVYEEMNQVFGKDTCYVSTIGLSQIAGAQFLHVYKPRHWINCGQAGPLGWTIPAALGVVKADPSRKVVALSGDYDFQFMIEELAVGAQFKLPYIHVVVNNSYLGLIRQAQRGFEMDYCVQLSFDNLNAPELNGYGVDHVAVAEGLGCKALRVFEPGQIQPALRKAQEMIEEFKVPVIVEIILERVTNISMGTEINAVNEFEDLALVGNDAPTAISLLD
;
A
#
# COMPACT_ATOMS: atom_id res chain seq x y z
N MET A 1 -27.62 31.04 8.47
CA MET A 1 -27.74 29.77 9.18
C MET A 1 -29.05 29.09 8.82
N SER A 2 -29.06 27.84 8.50
CA SER A 2 -30.25 27.04 8.25
C SER A 2 -30.42 25.99 9.34
N LYS A 3 -31.67 25.68 9.68
CA LYS A 3 -32.00 24.63 10.64
C LYS A 3 -32.01 23.30 9.93
N MET A 4 -31.23 22.33 10.43
CA MET A 4 -31.08 21.01 9.85
C MET A 4 -30.73 19.98 10.91
N ARG A 5 -30.80 18.67 10.61
CA ARG A 5 -30.27 17.63 11.50
C ARG A 5 -28.75 17.73 11.59
N ALA A 6 -28.19 17.45 12.76
CA ALA A 6 -26.75 17.48 12.98
C ALA A 6 -25.99 16.59 11.97
N ILE A 7 -26.57 15.43 11.62
CA ILE A 7 -25.96 14.51 10.67
C ILE A 7 -26.00 15.04 9.22
N GLU A 8 -26.98 15.89 8.86
CA GLU A 8 -27.02 16.56 7.55
C GLU A 8 -25.88 17.58 7.42
N ALA A 9 -25.58 18.30 8.51
CA ALA A 9 -24.43 19.20 8.57
C ALA A 9 -23.09 18.42 8.41
N ALA A 10 -22.99 17.23 9.00
CA ALA A 10 -21.81 16.36 8.80
C ALA A 10 -21.60 15.98 7.34
N VAL A 11 -22.67 15.61 6.61
CA VAL A 11 -22.58 15.28 5.18
C VAL A 11 -22.15 16.51 4.36
N LEU A 12 -22.66 17.69 4.68
CA LEU A 12 -22.24 18.93 4.02
C LEU A 12 -20.76 19.23 4.28
N VAL A 13 -20.26 19.03 5.51
CA VAL A 13 -18.84 19.19 5.84
C VAL A 13 -18.00 18.20 5.06
N MET A 14 -18.36 16.90 5.04
CA MET A 14 -17.63 15.89 4.26
C MET A 14 -17.50 16.29 2.79
N ARG A 15 -18.56 16.79 2.17
CA ARG A 15 -18.52 17.29 0.78
C ARG A 15 -17.59 18.49 0.61
N ARG A 16 -17.60 19.45 1.52
CA ARG A 16 -16.69 20.62 1.50
C ARG A 16 -15.23 20.22 1.69
N GLU A 17 -14.99 19.11 2.39
CA GLU A 17 -13.67 18.52 2.57
C GLU A 17 -13.22 17.61 1.40
N GLY A 18 -14.06 17.47 0.37
CA GLY A 18 -13.74 16.77 -0.87
C GLY A 18 -14.13 15.28 -0.90
N VAL A 19 -14.96 14.82 0.03
CA VAL A 19 -15.52 13.47 -0.01
C VAL A 19 -16.60 13.39 -1.08
N ASP A 20 -16.46 12.44 -1.99
CA ASP A 20 -17.44 12.11 -3.04
C ASP A 20 -17.92 10.65 -2.99
N THR A 21 -17.23 9.80 -2.21
CA THR A 21 -17.51 8.36 -2.12
C THR A 21 -17.40 7.86 -0.68
N ALA A 22 -18.31 6.98 -0.28
CA ALA A 22 -18.27 6.25 0.97
C ALA A 22 -18.54 4.76 0.74
N PHE A 23 -17.92 3.92 1.56
CA PHE A 23 -18.08 2.47 1.57
C PHE A 23 -18.69 2.05 2.89
N GLY A 24 -19.52 1.02 2.92
CA GLY A 24 -20.04 0.60 4.22
C GLY A 24 -21.29 -0.24 4.14
N ILE A 25 -21.86 -0.49 5.34
CA ILE A 25 -23.07 -1.28 5.53
C ILE A 25 -24.03 -0.50 6.43
N PRO A 26 -25.29 -0.25 5.98
CA PRO A 26 -26.30 0.38 6.81
C PRO A 26 -26.69 -0.51 8.00
N GLY A 27 -27.19 0.14 9.07
CA GLY A 27 -27.72 -0.54 10.23
C GLY A 27 -28.47 0.42 11.15
N ALA A 28 -29.19 -0.08 12.12
CA ALA A 28 -30.15 0.69 12.90
C ALA A 28 -29.57 1.98 13.50
N ALA A 29 -28.38 1.91 14.11
CA ALA A 29 -27.78 3.05 14.80
C ALA A 29 -27.16 4.11 13.86
N ILE A 30 -27.01 3.81 12.55
CA ILE A 30 -26.41 4.73 11.56
C ILE A 30 -27.38 5.12 10.44
N ASN A 31 -28.60 4.61 10.43
CA ASN A 31 -29.60 4.95 9.43
C ASN A 31 -29.85 6.45 9.24
N PRO A 32 -29.77 7.32 10.28
CA PRO A 32 -29.89 8.75 10.06
C PRO A 32 -28.83 9.32 9.10
N LEU A 33 -27.58 8.82 9.17
CA LEU A 33 -26.52 9.20 8.21
C LEU A 33 -26.87 8.75 6.80
N TYR A 34 -27.37 7.54 6.61
CA TYR A 34 -27.79 7.06 5.28
C TYR A 34 -28.95 7.91 4.70
N SER A 35 -29.91 8.29 5.55
CA SER A 35 -30.96 9.22 5.17
C SER A 35 -30.41 10.60 4.76
N ALA A 36 -29.40 11.09 5.48
CA ALA A 36 -28.75 12.35 5.18
C ALA A 36 -27.93 12.29 3.87
N LEU A 37 -27.21 11.18 3.61
CA LEU A 37 -26.50 10.96 2.34
C LEU A 37 -27.46 11.04 1.14
N GLN A 38 -28.64 10.39 1.25
CA GLN A 38 -29.65 10.43 0.21
C GLN A 38 -30.24 11.84 0.04
N LYS A 39 -30.57 12.51 1.14
CA LYS A 39 -31.24 13.83 1.13
C LYS A 39 -30.32 14.95 0.62
N VAL A 40 -29.08 14.98 1.10
CA VAL A 40 -28.07 15.99 0.76
C VAL A 40 -27.45 15.72 -0.61
N GLY A 41 -27.24 14.44 -0.93
CA GLY A 41 -26.61 14.00 -2.17
C GLY A 41 -25.13 14.37 -2.30
N GLY A 42 -24.52 13.98 -3.41
CA GLY A 42 -23.12 14.35 -3.76
C GLY A 42 -22.04 13.48 -3.10
N ILE A 43 -22.42 12.42 -2.39
CA ILE A 43 -21.53 11.35 -1.94
C ILE A 43 -22.14 10.03 -2.40
N ASP A 44 -21.45 9.32 -3.28
CA ASP A 44 -21.86 8.00 -3.74
C ASP A 44 -21.59 6.97 -2.64
N HIS A 45 -22.48 6.00 -2.48
CA HIS A 45 -22.29 4.92 -1.52
C HIS A 45 -22.11 3.58 -2.22
N VAL A 46 -21.06 2.84 -1.86
CA VAL A 46 -20.79 1.47 -2.28
C VAL A 46 -21.10 0.52 -1.13
N LEU A 47 -22.11 -0.33 -1.32
CA LEU A 47 -22.52 -1.32 -0.33
C LEU A 47 -21.52 -2.50 -0.32
N ALA A 48 -20.73 -2.62 0.73
CA ALA A 48 -19.82 -3.73 0.96
C ALA A 48 -20.57 -5.00 1.44
N ARG A 49 -19.87 -6.12 1.49
CA ARG A 49 -20.38 -7.38 2.07
C ARG A 49 -19.90 -7.58 3.49
N HIS A 50 -18.73 -7.03 3.84
CA HIS A 50 -18.16 -7.00 5.17
C HIS A 50 -17.67 -5.60 5.53
N VAL A 51 -17.77 -5.19 6.80
CA VAL A 51 -17.34 -3.82 7.20
C VAL A 51 -15.82 -3.68 7.17
N GLU A 52 -15.08 -4.75 7.47
CA GLU A 52 -13.62 -4.79 7.25
C GLU A 52 -13.30 -4.54 5.77
N GLY A 53 -14.01 -5.21 4.85
CA GLY A 53 -13.88 -4.99 3.40
C GLY A 53 -14.16 -3.53 3.02
N ALA A 54 -15.20 -2.90 3.61
CA ALA A 54 -15.48 -1.47 3.39
C ALA A 54 -14.31 -0.58 3.84
N SER A 55 -13.66 -0.89 4.96
CA SER A 55 -12.48 -0.15 5.45
C SER A 55 -11.28 -0.29 4.50
N HIS A 56 -11.07 -1.47 3.93
CA HIS A 56 -10.04 -1.72 2.93
C HIS A 56 -10.34 -1.07 1.57
N MET A 57 -11.62 -0.98 1.16
CA MET A 57 -12.03 -0.17 0.01
C MET A 57 -11.69 1.31 0.22
N ALA A 58 -11.96 1.83 1.42
CA ALA A 58 -11.60 3.21 1.79
C ALA A 58 -10.08 3.44 1.73
N GLU A 59 -9.27 2.47 2.16
CA GLU A 59 -7.81 2.53 2.02
C GLU A 59 -7.37 2.56 0.55
N GLY A 60 -7.88 1.63 -0.27
CA GLY A 60 -7.57 1.57 -1.70
C GLY A 60 -7.94 2.88 -2.41
N TYR A 61 -9.12 3.43 -2.08
CA TYR A 61 -9.58 4.72 -2.59
C TYR A 61 -8.63 5.87 -2.23
N THR A 62 -8.21 5.95 -0.96
CA THR A 62 -7.29 6.98 -0.49
C THR A 62 -5.93 6.90 -1.17
N ARG A 63 -5.38 5.70 -1.34
CA ARG A 63 -4.05 5.48 -1.91
C ARG A 63 -3.96 5.82 -3.40
N THR A 64 -5.10 5.93 -4.09
CA THR A 64 -5.16 6.12 -5.55
C THR A 64 -4.72 7.51 -5.99
N LYS A 65 -5.14 8.56 -5.30
CA LYS A 65 -4.84 9.97 -5.64
C LYS A 65 -4.43 10.76 -4.41
N ALA A 66 -3.53 11.71 -4.61
CA ALA A 66 -3.18 12.67 -3.56
C ALA A 66 -4.42 13.46 -3.12
N GLY A 67 -4.58 13.62 -1.81
CA GLY A 67 -5.70 14.37 -1.23
C GLY A 67 -7.01 13.59 -1.06
N ASN A 68 -7.17 12.39 -1.67
CA ASN A 68 -8.33 11.55 -1.44
C ASN A 68 -8.40 11.12 0.04
N ILE A 69 -9.63 11.04 0.55
CA ILE A 69 -9.93 10.43 1.85
C ILE A 69 -11.10 9.48 1.64
N GLY A 70 -10.85 8.19 1.76
CA GLY A 70 -11.87 7.15 1.77
C GLY A 70 -12.65 7.17 3.08
N VAL A 71 -13.96 6.98 2.98
CA VAL A 71 -14.87 6.95 4.11
C VAL A 71 -15.45 5.56 4.29
N CYS A 72 -15.34 4.99 5.50
CA CYS A 72 -15.97 3.73 5.87
C CYS A 72 -17.09 4.00 6.88
N ILE A 73 -18.29 3.49 6.60
CA ILE A 73 -19.49 3.69 7.44
C ILE A 73 -20.00 2.35 7.94
N GLY A 74 -20.20 2.23 9.25
CA GLY A 74 -20.81 1.07 9.88
C GLY A 74 -21.77 1.44 11.00
N THR A 75 -22.59 0.49 11.40
CA THR A 75 -23.48 0.68 12.56
C THR A 75 -22.74 0.49 13.87
N SER A 76 -23.44 0.32 14.99
CA SER A 76 -22.87 0.06 16.31
C SER A 76 -22.34 -1.38 16.46
N GLY A 77 -21.58 -1.61 17.53
CA GLY A 77 -21.11 -2.93 17.94
C GLY A 77 -20.17 -3.60 16.95
N PRO A 78 -20.52 -4.78 16.40
CA PRO A 78 -19.65 -5.56 15.51
C PRO A 78 -19.12 -4.75 14.32
N ALA A 79 -19.93 -3.90 13.70
CA ALA A 79 -19.49 -3.06 12.60
C ALA A 79 -18.29 -2.16 12.97
N GLY A 80 -18.29 -1.60 14.18
CA GLY A 80 -17.14 -0.84 14.68
C GLY A 80 -15.92 -1.72 14.93
N THR A 81 -16.10 -2.90 15.53
CA THR A 81 -14.97 -3.81 15.83
C THR A 81 -14.39 -4.42 14.54
N ASP A 82 -15.20 -4.65 13.51
CA ASP A 82 -14.73 -5.13 12.20
C ASP A 82 -13.83 -4.09 11.48
N MET A 83 -13.96 -2.79 11.79
CA MET A 83 -13.09 -1.75 11.22
C MET A 83 -11.67 -1.75 11.80
N VAL A 84 -11.41 -2.45 12.91
CA VAL A 84 -10.13 -2.36 13.65
C VAL A 84 -8.95 -2.78 12.76
N THR A 85 -9.08 -3.84 11.97
CA THR A 85 -8.04 -4.30 11.04
C THR A 85 -7.72 -3.22 10.01
N GLY A 86 -8.73 -2.60 9.39
CA GLY A 86 -8.52 -1.54 8.41
C GLY A 86 -7.95 -0.26 9.04
N LEU A 87 -8.38 0.13 10.23
CA LEU A 87 -7.79 1.24 10.97
C LEU A 87 -6.32 0.98 11.31
N TYR A 88 -5.97 -0.25 11.74
CA TYR A 88 -4.58 -0.62 11.99
C TYR A 88 -3.74 -0.57 10.72
N SER A 89 -4.23 -1.14 9.63
CA SER A 89 -3.55 -1.12 8.33
C SER A 89 -3.29 0.31 7.85
N ALA A 90 -4.31 1.16 7.89
CA ALA A 90 -4.21 2.57 7.52
C ALA A 90 -3.23 3.34 8.42
N SER A 91 -3.30 3.14 9.75
CA SER A 91 -2.39 3.76 10.72
C SER A 91 -0.94 3.35 10.51
N ALA A 92 -0.71 2.05 10.30
CA ALA A 92 0.62 1.50 10.08
C ALA A 92 1.30 2.10 8.84
N ASP A 93 0.55 2.38 7.78
CA ASP A 93 1.07 2.92 6.53
C ASP A 93 0.87 4.44 6.34
N SER A 94 0.37 5.13 7.35
CA SER A 94 0.13 6.58 7.30
C SER A 94 -0.90 6.97 6.23
N ILE A 95 -2.00 6.24 6.16
CA ILE A 95 -3.09 6.46 5.21
C ILE A 95 -4.28 7.10 5.94
N PRO A 96 -4.72 8.30 5.53
CA PRO A 96 -5.88 8.94 6.12
C PRO A 96 -7.18 8.31 5.58
N ILE A 97 -7.95 7.67 6.45
CA ILE A 97 -9.32 7.23 6.19
C ILE A 97 -10.23 7.71 7.32
N LEU A 98 -11.47 8.02 6.98
CA LEU A 98 -12.51 8.39 7.95
C LEU A 98 -13.42 7.19 8.19
N CYS A 99 -13.41 6.65 9.41
CA CYS A 99 -14.39 5.67 9.85
C CYS A 99 -15.50 6.33 10.66
N ILE A 100 -16.74 5.97 10.39
CA ILE A 100 -17.93 6.52 11.08
C ILE A 100 -18.75 5.36 11.60
N THR A 101 -19.04 5.38 12.89
CA THR A 101 -19.91 4.39 13.55
C THR A 101 -21.16 5.04 14.11
N GLY A 102 -22.25 4.28 14.13
CA GLY A 102 -23.42 4.62 14.93
C GLY A 102 -23.30 4.12 16.35
N GLN A 103 -24.02 4.74 17.29
CA GLN A 103 -24.01 4.38 18.70
C GLN A 103 -25.42 4.39 19.28
N ALA A 104 -25.63 3.70 20.38
CA ALA A 104 -26.85 3.81 21.17
C ALA A 104 -27.16 5.25 21.55
N PRO A 105 -28.46 5.64 21.73
CA PRO A 105 -28.80 6.96 22.25
C PRO A 105 -28.08 7.26 23.56
N ARG A 106 -27.68 8.52 23.77
CA ARG A 106 -26.91 8.95 24.99
C ARG A 106 -27.52 8.48 26.30
N ALA A 107 -28.86 8.53 26.41
CA ALA A 107 -29.55 8.09 27.63
C ALA A 107 -29.43 6.58 27.91
N ARG A 108 -29.01 5.78 26.93
CA ARG A 108 -28.91 4.32 27.01
C ARG A 108 -27.45 3.82 26.91
N MET A 109 -26.51 4.69 26.62
CA MET A 109 -25.09 4.35 26.65
C MET A 109 -24.70 3.83 28.04
N HIS A 110 -23.83 2.83 28.11
CA HIS A 110 -23.37 2.16 29.32
C HIS A 110 -24.48 1.49 30.16
N LYS A 111 -25.63 1.19 29.55
CA LYS A 111 -26.79 0.54 30.18
C LYS A 111 -27.20 -0.76 29.49
N GLU A 112 -26.25 -1.54 29.03
CA GLU A 112 -26.47 -2.83 28.34
C GLU A 112 -27.43 -2.69 27.12
N ASP A 113 -27.37 -1.57 26.41
CA ASP A 113 -28.15 -1.43 25.19
C ASP A 113 -27.56 -2.31 24.07
N PHE A 114 -28.44 -2.80 23.19
CA PHE A 114 -28.04 -3.70 22.11
C PHE A 114 -26.93 -3.09 21.24
N GLN A 115 -25.83 -3.83 21.07
CA GLN A 115 -24.65 -3.42 20.31
C GLN A 115 -23.98 -2.12 20.80
N ALA A 116 -24.27 -1.62 21.99
CA ALA A 116 -23.54 -0.50 22.58
C ALA A 116 -22.15 -0.97 23.02
N VAL A 117 -21.13 -0.37 22.47
CA VAL A 117 -19.73 -0.67 22.79
C VAL A 117 -18.93 0.64 22.84
N ASP A 118 -17.94 0.72 23.72
CA ASP A 118 -17.00 1.83 23.74
C ASP A 118 -15.97 1.65 22.61
N ILE A 119 -16.42 1.92 21.40
CA ILE A 119 -15.58 1.73 20.20
C ILE A 119 -14.39 2.68 20.20
N THR A 120 -14.52 3.87 20.75
CA THR A 120 -13.42 4.85 20.79
C THR A 120 -12.25 4.37 21.63
N SER A 121 -12.51 3.69 22.75
CA SER A 121 -11.44 3.05 23.54
C SER A 121 -10.80 1.88 22.81
N ILE A 122 -11.58 1.08 22.09
CA ILE A 122 -11.07 -0.06 21.32
C ILE A 122 -10.12 0.40 20.20
N VAL A 123 -10.48 1.45 19.45
CA VAL A 123 -9.69 1.88 18.28
C VAL A 123 -8.59 2.89 18.62
N LYS A 124 -8.52 3.39 19.84
CA LYS A 124 -7.55 4.41 20.26
C LYS A 124 -6.11 4.10 19.86
N PRO A 125 -5.57 2.86 20.01
CA PRO A 125 -4.18 2.57 19.66
C PRO A 125 -3.93 2.48 18.15
N VAL A 126 -4.98 2.41 17.33
CA VAL A 126 -4.89 2.24 15.87
C VAL A 126 -5.43 3.44 15.08
N THR A 127 -5.73 4.55 15.75
CA THR A 127 -6.19 5.80 15.14
C THR A 127 -5.34 6.98 15.58
N LYS A 128 -5.30 8.02 14.76
CA LYS A 128 -4.74 9.31 15.19
C LYS A 128 -5.65 10.02 16.19
N TRP A 129 -6.94 9.89 15.96
CA TRP A 129 -7.96 10.48 16.81
C TRP A 129 -9.25 9.67 16.69
N ALA A 130 -9.93 9.49 17.82
CA ALA A 130 -11.25 8.88 17.87
C ALA A 130 -12.10 9.62 18.89
N THR A 131 -13.39 9.78 18.62
CA THR A 131 -14.31 10.47 19.52
C THR A 131 -15.73 9.98 19.36
N THR A 132 -16.46 9.90 20.48
CA THR A 132 -17.93 9.83 20.48
C THR A 132 -18.47 11.23 20.67
N VAL A 133 -19.27 11.71 19.72
CA VAL A 133 -19.82 13.07 19.75
C VAL A 133 -21.10 13.11 20.55
N LEU A 134 -21.07 13.70 21.73
CA LEU A 134 -22.20 13.71 22.65
C LEU A 134 -23.13 14.93 22.50
N GLU A 135 -22.65 16.02 21.90
CA GLU A 135 -23.43 17.25 21.74
C GLU A 135 -23.74 17.50 20.26
N PRO A 136 -25.02 17.60 19.86
CA PRO A 136 -25.43 17.77 18.46
C PRO A 136 -24.74 18.93 17.74
N GLY A 137 -24.60 20.08 18.43
CA GLY A 137 -23.94 21.27 17.88
C GLY A 137 -22.44 21.07 17.62
N GLN A 138 -21.83 20.05 18.19
CA GLN A 138 -20.42 19.73 17.96
C GLN A 138 -20.17 18.81 16.74
N VAL A 139 -21.22 18.23 16.15
CA VAL A 139 -21.07 17.29 15.03
C VAL A 139 -20.29 17.90 13.85
N PRO A 140 -20.66 19.07 13.28
CA PRO A 140 -19.90 19.63 12.16
C PRO A 140 -18.44 19.95 12.53
N TYR A 141 -18.18 20.38 13.76
CA TYR A 141 -16.81 20.66 14.24
C TYR A 141 -15.98 19.39 14.47
N ALA A 142 -16.62 18.31 14.91
CA ALA A 142 -15.94 17.00 15.03
C ALA A 142 -15.48 16.50 13.65
N PHE A 143 -16.30 16.66 12.60
CA PHE A 143 -15.90 16.33 11.23
C PHE A 143 -14.80 17.27 10.71
N GLN A 144 -14.90 18.58 10.94
CA GLN A 144 -13.83 19.51 10.59
C GLN A 144 -12.50 19.11 11.24
N LYS A 145 -12.53 18.81 12.54
CA LYS A 145 -11.35 18.36 13.28
C LYS A 145 -10.82 17.03 12.75
N ALA A 146 -11.70 16.07 12.40
CA ALA A 146 -11.31 14.79 11.83
C ALA A 146 -10.47 14.97 10.56
N PHE A 147 -10.90 15.81 9.62
CA PHE A 147 -10.16 16.10 8.40
C PHE A 147 -8.81 16.78 8.68
N TYR A 148 -8.78 17.69 9.64
CA TYR A 148 -7.53 18.30 10.09
C TYR A 148 -6.57 17.25 10.68
N GLU A 149 -7.03 16.39 11.59
CA GLU A 149 -6.22 15.35 12.22
C GLU A 149 -5.68 14.34 11.19
N MET A 150 -6.54 13.91 10.25
CA MET A 150 -6.12 12.98 9.20
C MET A 150 -4.98 13.51 8.33
N ARG A 151 -4.97 14.82 8.04
CA ARG A 151 -4.04 15.46 7.10
C ARG A 151 -2.83 16.13 7.77
N SER A 152 -2.91 16.48 9.06
CA SER A 152 -1.85 17.20 9.77
C SER A 152 -0.69 16.29 10.14
N GLY A 153 0.56 16.78 10.09
CA GLY A 153 1.74 16.00 10.44
C GLY A 153 1.82 14.68 9.65
N ARG A 154 2.15 13.57 10.33
CA ARG A 154 2.07 12.23 9.74
C ARG A 154 0.58 11.87 9.53
N PRO A 155 0.13 11.61 8.29
CA PRO A 155 -1.26 11.25 8.02
C PRO A 155 -1.68 9.95 8.73
N GLY A 156 -2.97 9.79 8.97
CA GLY A 156 -3.49 8.56 9.58
C GLY A 156 -5.00 8.56 9.75
N PRO A 157 -5.59 7.41 10.11
CA PRO A 157 -7.03 7.21 10.20
C PRO A 157 -7.65 7.88 11.43
N VAL A 158 -8.94 8.20 11.31
CA VAL A 158 -9.78 8.77 12.37
C VAL A 158 -11.10 8.00 12.46
N LEU A 159 -11.65 7.87 13.66
CA LEU A 159 -13.00 7.34 13.88
C LEU A 159 -13.88 8.37 14.60
N ILE A 160 -15.10 8.57 14.07
CA ILE A 160 -16.16 9.34 14.71
C ILE A 160 -17.32 8.40 15.04
N ASP A 161 -17.69 8.33 16.32
CA ASP A 161 -18.82 7.55 16.82
C ASP A 161 -19.99 8.48 17.15
N LEU A 162 -21.20 8.16 16.63
CA LEU A 162 -22.33 9.06 16.63
C LEU A 162 -23.57 8.43 17.31
N PRO A 163 -23.94 8.85 18.54
CA PRO A 163 -25.19 8.43 19.15
C PRO A 163 -26.41 8.77 18.28
N PHE A 164 -27.36 7.85 18.23
CA PHE A 164 -28.54 7.97 17.35
C PHE A 164 -29.32 9.28 17.58
N ASP A 165 -29.55 9.66 18.83
CA ASP A 165 -30.27 10.89 19.19
C ASP A 165 -29.47 12.17 18.83
N VAL A 166 -28.15 12.11 18.86
CA VAL A 166 -27.27 13.21 18.39
C VAL A 166 -27.39 13.40 16.88
N GLN A 167 -27.38 12.31 16.11
CA GLN A 167 -27.55 12.36 14.66
C GLN A 167 -28.90 13.03 14.27
N MET A 168 -29.95 12.73 15.00
CA MET A 168 -31.33 13.17 14.72
C MET A 168 -31.63 14.57 15.22
N ALA A 169 -30.88 15.11 16.16
CA ALA A 169 -31.12 16.42 16.75
C ALA A 169 -30.98 17.54 15.72
N GLU A 170 -31.86 18.54 15.79
CA GLU A 170 -31.78 19.73 14.96
C GLU A 170 -30.78 20.75 15.52
N ILE A 171 -29.97 21.30 14.63
CA ILE A 171 -29.01 22.37 14.91
C ILE A 171 -29.14 23.51 13.91
N GLU A 172 -28.65 24.67 14.25
CA GLU A 172 -28.41 25.76 13.30
C GLU A 172 -26.99 25.65 12.76
N PHE A 173 -26.84 25.54 11.46
CA PHE A 173 -25.54 25.45 10.79
C PHE A 173 -25.53 26.26 9.49
N ASP A 174 -24.38 26.85 9.20
CA ASP A 174 -24.16 27.64 7.98
C ASP A 174 -22.95 27.05 7.22
N ILE A 175 -23.23 26.27 6.17
CA ILE A 175 -22.19 25.67 5.34
C ILE A 175 -21.42 26.70 4.51
N ASP A 176 -22.01 27.85 4.22
CA ASP A 176 -21.33 28.90 3.43
C ASP A 176 -20.27 29.62 4.27
N ALA A 177 -20.43 29.64 5.59
CA ALA A 177 -19.45 30.14 6.52
C ALA A 177 -18.35 29.08 6.89
N TYR A 178 -18.55 27.83 6.48
CA TYR A 178 -17.58 26.76 6.78
C TYR A 178 -16.29 26.92 5.98
N GLN A 179 -15.16 26.78 6.66
CA GLN A 179 -13.83 26.71 6.07
C GLN A 179 -13.05 25.51 6.64
N PRO A 180 -12.33 24.72 5.81
CA PRO A 180 -11.39 23.74 6.29
C PRO A 180 -10.32 24.38 7.20
N LEU A 181 -9.87 23.66 8.22
CA LEU A 181 -8.79 24.15 9.08
C LEU A 181 -7.47 24.22 8.27
N PRO A 182 -6.69 25.30 8.42
CA PRO A 182 -5.41 25.45 7.71
C PRO A 182 -4.40 24.43 8.18
N LEU A 183 -3.72 23.77 7.24
CA LEU A 183 -2.68 22.79 7.51
C LEU A 183 -1.31 23.46 7.50
N ALA A 184 -0.51 23.20 8.53
CA ALA A 184 0.90 23.57 8.58
C ALA A 184 1.77 22.32 8.35
N LYS A 185 2.82 22.47 7.54
CA LYS A 185 3.82 21.43 7.31
C LYS A 185 5.17 21.88 7.87
N PRO A 186 5.92 20.98 8.55
CA PRO A 186 7.27 21.33 8.99
C PRO A 186 8.19 21.51 7.79
N LEU A 187 9.10 22.49 7.89
CA LEU A 187 10.03 22.89 6.83
C LEU A 187 11.46 22.65 7.27
N ALA A 188 12.29 22.10 6.38
CA ALA A 188 13.73 22.06 6.56
C ALA A 188 14.32 23.48 6.52
N THR A 189 15.37 23.72 7.28
CA THR A 189 16.14 24.98 7.19
C THR A 189 17.24 24.84 6.14
N ARG A 190 17.62 25.96 5.52
CA ARG A 190 18.72 26.02 4.56
C ARG A 190 20.02 25.43 5.13
N ILE A 191 20.34 25.76 6.39
CA ILE A 191 21.55 25.25 7.08
C ILE A 191 21.52 23.70 7.19
N GLN A 192 20.36 23.10 7.47
CA GLN A 192 20.25 21.64 7.51
C GLN A 192 20.46 21.02 6.13
N VAL A 193 19.89 21.61 5.09
CA VAL A 193 20.03 21.14 3.71
C VAL A 193 21.48 21.29 3.22
N GLU A 194 22.14 22.40 3.50
CA GLU A 194 23.56 22.60 3.15
C GLU A 194 24.48 21.58 3.86
N LYS A 195 24.20 21.25 5.14
CA LYS A 195 24.93 20.18 5.86
C LYS A 195 24.69 18.81 5.24
N ALA A 196 23.45 18.52 4.85
CA ALA A 196 23.10 17.26 4.19
C ALA A 196 23.79 17.13 2.83
N LEU A 197 23.75 18.17 2.01
CA LEU A 197 24.45 18.22 0.73
C LEU A 197 25.96 18.10 0.88
N ALA A 198 26.54 18.70 1.90
CA ALA A 198 27.99 18.58 2.18
C ALA A 198 28.38 17.11 2.51
N LEU A 199 27.55 16.39 3.28
CA LEU A 199 27.75 14.96 3.55
C LEU A 199 27.64 14.12 2.27
N LEU A 200 26.61 14.38 1.45
CA LEU A 200 26.40 13.68 0.18
C LEU A 200 27.51 13.98 -0.82
N ASP A 201 27.98 15.23 -0.89
CA ASP A 201 29.03 15.61 -1.83
C ASP A 201 30.41 15.08 -1.43
N ALA A 202 30.69 14.97 -0.12
CA ALA A 202 31.88 14.31 0.39
C ALA A 202 31.93 12.81 0.11
N ALA A 203 30.76 12.17 -0.06
CA ALA A 203 30.63 10.73 -0.29
C ALA A 203 31.21 10.31 -1.66
N GLU A 204 31.73 9.09 -1.71
CA GLU A 204 32.13 8.43 -2.96
C GLU A 204 30.96 7.63 -3.57
N ARG A 205 30.11 7.04 -2.74
CA ARG A 205 29.01 6.13 -3.14
C ARG A 205 27.69 6.48 -2.45
N PRO A 206 27.16 7.72 -2.63
CA PRO A 206 25.92 8.11 -2.00
C PRO A 206 24.70 7.42 -2.62
N LEU A 207 23.64 7.26 -1.81
CA LEU A 207 22.33 6.74 -2.23
C LEU A 207 21.19 7.60 -1.68
N LEU A 208 20.08 7.66 -2.43
CA LEU A 208 18.79 8.14 -1.96
C LEU A 208 17.89 6.93 -1.65
N VAL A 209 17.25 6.89 -0.49
CA VAL A 209 16.21 5.92 -0.14
C VAL A 209 14.88 6.65 -0.05
N SER A 210 13.97 6.39 -0.99
CA SER A 210 12.65 7.01 -1.04
C SER A 210 11.59 6.10 -0.42
N GLY A 211 10.89 6.62 0.58
CA GLY A 211 9.79 5.91 1.24
C GLY A 211 8.40 6.35 0.80
N GLY A 212 7.37 5.73 1.41
CA GLY A 212 5.96 6.08 1.19
C GLY A 212 5.62 7.54 1.51
N GLY A 213 6.42 8.23 2.33
CA GLY A 213 6.25 9.65 2.62
C GLY A 213 6.44 10.53 1.39
N VAL A 214 7.29 10.15 0.43
CA VAL A 214 7.44 10.85 -0.86
C VAL A 214 6.17 10.72 -1.70
N ILE A 215 5.55 9.51 -1.72
CA ILE A 215 4.26 9.28 -2.38
C ILE A 215 3.15 10.10 -1.70
N ASN A 216 3.09 10.08 -0.36
CA ASN A 216 2.05 10.80 0.38
C ASN A 216 2.16 12.32 0.24
N ALA A 217 3.37 12.85 0.10
CA ALA A 217 3.63 14.27 -0.15
C ALA A 217 3.45 14.68 -1.62
N ASP A 218 3.15 13.73 -2.53
CA ASP A 218 3.07 13.95 -3.98
C ASP A 218 4.35 14.55 -4.56
N ALA A 219 5.51 14.08 -4.09
CA ALA A 219 6.82 14.68 -4.33
C ALA A 219 7.74 13.80 -5.20
N SER A 220 7.18 12.86 -5.97
CA SER A 220 7.96 11.93 -6.79
C SER A 220 8.73 12.63 -7.91
N GLU A 221 8.13 13.63 -8.57
CA GLU A 221 8.81 14.43 -9.60
C GLU A 221 9.98 15.22 -9.02
N LEU A 222 9.82 15.80 -7.83
CA LEU A 222 10.89 16.50 -7.12
C LEU A 222 12.03 15.54 -6.74
N LEU A 223 11.72 14.31 -6.34
CA LEU A 223 12.73 13.30 -6.05
C LEU A 223 13.57 12.98 -7.30
N VAL A 224 12.91 12.76 -8.43
CA VAL A 224 13.58 12.47 -9.71
C VAL A 224 14.46 13.66 -10.11
N GLU A 225 13.94 14.88 -10.06
CA GLU A 225 14.70 16.08 -10.38
C GLU A 225 15.95 16.22 -9.47
N PHE A 226 15.80 16.00 -8.16
CA PHE A 226 16.95 16.05 -7.25
C PHE A 226 18.00 14.98 -7.56
N ALA A 227 17.54 13.75 -7.86
CA ALA A 227 18.42 12.65 -8.23
C ALA A 227 19.19 12.93 -9.54
N GLU A 228 18.50 13.44 -10.57
CA GLU A 228 19.12 13.81 -11.85
C GLU A 228 20.11 14.99 -11.70
N LEU A 229 19.73 15.99 -10.90
CA LEU A 229 20.58 17.17 -10.66
C LEU A 229 21.90 16.79 -9.98
N THR A 230 21.87 15.84 -9.05
CA THR A 230 23.02 15.41 -8.24
C THR A 230 23.72 14.16 -8.77
N GLY A 231 23.10 13.42 -9.69
CA GLY A 231 23.60 12.13 -10.19
C GLY A 231 23.59 11.02 -9.15
N ILE A 232 22.79 11.15 -8.06
CA ILE A 232 22.75 10.17 -6.97
C ILE A 232 21.70 9.10 -7.27
N PRO A 233 22.08 7.80 -7.28
CA PRO A 233 21.14 6.69 -7.50
C PRO A 233 20.05 6.61 -6.41
N VAL A 234 18.88 6.07 -6.80
CA VAL A 234 17.69 5.97 -5.96
C VAL A 234 17.32 4.51 -5.71
N ILE A 235 17.03 4.20 -4.46
CA ILE A 235 16.46 2.95 -3.98
C ILE A 235 15.08 3.26 -3.39
N PRO A 236 13.96 2.94 -4.05
CA PRO A 236 12.65 3.02 -3.41
C PRO A 236 12.49 1.88 -2.38
N THR A 237 11.82 2.19 -1.27
CA THR A 237 11.29 1.14 -0.40
C THR A 237 10.06 0.50 -1.05
N LEU A 238 9.57 -0.64 -0.53
CA LEU A 238 8.33 -1.24 -1.04
C LEU A 238 7.17 -0.23 -1.08
N MET A 239 7.02 0.60 -0.05
CA MET A 239 5.97 1.62 0.03
C MET A 239 6.28 2.89 -0.78
N GLY A 240 7.52 3.06 -1.22
CA GLY A 240 7.97 4.14 -2.11
C GLY A 240 8.14 3.70 -3.56
N TRP A 241 7.77 2.47 -3.90
CA TRP A 241 7.95 1.94 -5.25
C TRP A 241 7.09 2.72 -6.26
N GLY A 242 7.70 3.16 -7.34
CA GLY A 242 7.12 4.06 -8.33
C GLY A 242 7.43 5.55 -8.08
N THR A 243 8.13 5.93 -6.99
CA THR A 243 8.63 7.31 -6.83
C THR A 243 9.65 7.69 -7.91
N ILE A 244 10.30 6.70 -8.46
CA ILE A 244 11.14 6.77 -9.67
C ILE A 244 10.76 5.58 -10.56
N PRO A 245 10.63 5.75 -11.90
CA PRO A 245 10.31 4.65 -12.80
C PRO A 245 11.38 3.55 -12.77
N ASP A 246 10.99 2.27 -12.85
CA ASP A 246 11.94 1.14 -12.81
C ASP A 246 12.92 1.12 -13.98
N ASP A 247 12.57 1.73 -15.11
CA ASP A 247 13.45 1.89 -16.28
C ASP A 247 14.30 3.16 -16.24
N HIS A 248 14.17 3.99 -15.19
CA HIS A 248 15.01 5.18 -15.05
C HIS A 248 16.48 4.79 -14.78
N PRO A 249 17.48 5.44 -15.40
CA PRO A 249 18.90 5.09 -15.23
C PRO A 249 19.38 5.16 -13.78
N LEU A 250 18.81 6.06 -12.96
CA LEU A 250 19.16 6.23 -11.55
C LEU A 250 18.41 5.28 -10.61
N MET A 251 17.43 4.49 -11.10
CA MET A 251 16.76 3.48 -10.30
C MET A 251 17.62 2.21 -10.21
N VAL A 252 18.14 1.92 -9.02
CA VAL A 252 19.13 0.85 -8.82
C VAL A 252 18.62 -0.32 -7.97
N GLY A 253 17.32 -0.51 -7.94
CA GLY A 253 16.66 -1.64 -7.28
C GLY A 253 16.08 -1.31 -5.93
N MET A 254 15.37 -2.27 -5.35
CA MET A 254 14.86 -2.20 -3.97
C MET A 254 15.77 -3.00 -3.03
N VAL A 255 15.83 -2.59 -1.77
CA VAL A 255 16.60 -3.23 -0.70
C VAL A 255 15.66 -3.87 0.31
N GLY A 256 16.06 -4.99 0.88
CA GLY A 256 15.32 -5.64 1.95
C GLY A 256 15.60 -7.13 2.08
N LEU A 257 14.83 -7.75 2.97
CA LEU A 257 14.96 -9.17 3.30
C LEU A 257 14.16 -10.07 2.36
N GLN A 258 13.09 -9.55 1.79
CA GLN A 258 12.09 -10.30 1.04
C GLN A 258 11.70 -9.60 -0.26
N THR A 259 11.39 -8.31 -0.20
CA THR A 259 10.92 -7.49 -1.33
C THR A 259 12.08 -6.73 -1.95
N SER A 260 13.14 -7.45 -2.35
CA SER A 260 14.40 -6.86 -2.78
C SER A 260 14.91 -7.46 -4.10
N HIS A 261 15.74 -6.67 -4.76
CA HIS A 261 16.54 -7.12 -5.88
C HIS A 261 17.96 -7.48 -5.40
N ARG A 262 18.60 -8.54 -5.93
CA ARG A 262 20.01 -8.86 -5.64
C ARG A 262 20.91 -7.64 -5.82
N TYR A 263 20.77 -6.96 -6.96
CA TYR A 263 21.55 -5.75 -7.30
C TYR A 263 21.24 -4.57 -6.36
N GLY A 264 20.02 -4.48 -5.83
CA GLY A 264 19.66 -3.44 -4.86
C GLY A 264 20.40 -3.64 -3.52
N ASN A 265 20.35 -4.85 -2.96
CA ASN A 265 21.08 -5.19 -1.74
C ASN A 265 22.60 -5.02 -1.93
N ALA A 266 23.15 -5.51 -3.04
CA ALA A 266 24.58 -5.35 -3.35
C ALA A 266 24.99 -3.88 -3.48
N THR A 267 24.16 -3.04 -4.08
CA THR A 267 24.43 -1.60 -4.19
C THR A 267 24.38 -0.92 -2.83
N MET A 268 23.38 -1.25 -1.98
CA MET A 268 23.29 -0.72 -0.62
C MET A 268 24.52 -1.07 0.21
N LEU A 269 24.99 -2.32 0.15
CA LEU A 269 26.18 -2.78 0.89
C LEU A 269 27.46 -2.07 0.47
N LYS A 270 27.53 -1.53 -0.75
CA LYS A 270 28.70 -0.75 -1.24
C LYS A 270 28.58 0.75 -1.00
N SER A 271 27.42 1.26 -0.58
CA SER A 271 27.21 2.68 -0.32
C SER A 271 27.93 3.16 0.95
N ASP A 272 28.19 4.47 1.04
CA ASP A 272 28.87 5.11 2.18
C ASP A 272 28.06 6.24 2.85
N VAL A 273 27.15 6.89 2.12
CA VAL A 273 26.20 7.87 2.68
C VAL A 273 24.81 7.62 2.10
N VAL A 274 23.80 7.59 2.95
CA VAL A 274 22.42 7.34 2.57
C VAL A 274 21.52 8.49 3.03
N LEU A 275 20.82 9.12 2.10
CA LEU A 275 19.75 10.06 2.40
C LEU A 275 18.40 9.35 2.31
N GLY A 276 17.77 9.13 3.45
CA GLY A 276 16.42 8.57 3.53
C GLY A 276 15.38 9.68 3.63
N ILE A 277 14.36 9.64 2.76
CA ILE A 277 13.27 10.63 2.70
C ILE A 277 11.94 9.92 2.84
N GLY A 278 11.17 10.28 3.90
CA GLY A 278 9.82 9.75 4.12
C GLY A 278 9.78 8.23 4.28
N ASN A 279 10.79 7.64 4.91
CA ASN A 279 10.84 6.22 5.23
C ASN A 279 11.10 6.01 6.73
N ARG A 280 10.68 4.87 7.26
CA ARG A 280 10.73 4.58 8.71
C ARG A 280 11.78 3.54 9.08
N TRP A 281 12.59 3.11 8.13
CA TRP A 281 13.59 2.07 8.32
C TRP A 281 12.98 0.77 8.89
N ALA A 282 11.83 0.34 8.32
CA ALA A 282 11.15 -0.87 8.77
C ALA A 282 12.06 -2.11 8.58
N ASN A 283 11.92 -3.09 9.47
CA ASN A 283 12.80 -4.27 9.51
C ASN A 283 12.80 -5.11 8.22
N ARG A 284 11.70 -5.15 7.48
CA ARG A 284 11.66 -5.83 6.16
C ARG A 284 12.58 -5.17 5.13
N HIS A 285 12.89 -3.87 5.31
CA HIS A 285 13.84 -3.13 4.48
C HIS A 285 15.27 -3.21 5.04
N THR A 286 15.46 -3.07 6.35
CA THR A 286 16.80 -3.01 6.94
C THR A 286 17.38 -4.39 7.28
N GLY A 287 16.55 -5.32 7.73
CA GLY A 287 17.03 -6.51 8.42
C GLY A 287 17.75 -6.15 9.70
N SER A 288 18.87 -6.83 9.99
CA SER A 288 19.79 -6.47 11.08
C SER A 288 20.27 -5.04 10.90
N VAL A 289 20.05 -4.22 11.93
CA VAL A 289 20.43 -2.80 11.92
C VAL A 289 21.95 -2.66 11.84
N GLU A 290 22.68 -3.54 12.50
CA GLU A 290 24.15 -3.58 12.52
C GLU A 290 24.69 -3.73 11.10
N VAL A 291 24.21 -4.74 10.36
CA VAL A 291 24.62 -4.97 8.96
C VAL A 291 24.18 -3.83 8.06
N TYR A 292 22.96 -3.31 8.28
CA TYR A 292 22.41 -2.23 7.46
C TYR A 292 23.16 -0.91 7.63
N THR A 293 23.69 -0.62 8.81
CA THR A 293 24.37 0.66 9.12
C THR A 293 25.89 0.59 9.03
N GLU A 294 26.50 -0.59 9.02
CA GLU A 294 27.94 -0.76 9.01
C GLU A 294 28.62 -0.01 7.85
N GLY A 295 29.59 0.86 8.18
CA GLY A 295 30.37 1.62 7.22
C GLY A 295 29.62 2.75 6.50
N ARG A 296 28.39 3.07 6.88
CA ARG A 296 27.53 4.07 6.24
C ARG A 296 27.14 5.19 7.19
N LYS A 297 27.01 6.40 6.64
CA LYS A 297 26.40 7.55 7.30
C LYS A 297 24.97 7.72 6.81
N PHE A 298 24.10 8.21 7.70
CA PHE A 298 22.68 8.37 7.39
C PHE A 298 22.18 9.79 7.61
N ILE A 299 21.45 10.31 6.63
CA ILE A 299 20.66 11.52 6.72
C ILE A 299 19.21 11.08 6.68
N HIS A 300 18.39 11.49 7.65
CA HIS A 300 17.00 11.08 7.74
C HIS A 300 16.06 12.27 7.69
N VAL A 301 15.23 12.36 6.66
CA VAL A 301 14.17 13.37 6.50
C VAL A 301 12.83 12.70 6.71
N ASP A 302 12.07 13.11 7.72
CA ASP A 302 10.74 12.62 8.00
C ASP A 302 9.85 13.75 8.55
N ILE A 303 8.55 13.69 8.27
CA ILE A 303 7.57 14.65 8.77
C ILE A 303 7.29 14.47 10.26
N GLU A 304 7.47 13.24 10.76
CA GLU A 304 7.18 12.85 12.14
C GLU A 304 8.47 12.86 12.96
N PRO A 305 8.62 13.81 13.91
CA PRO A 305 9.85 13.96 14.69
C PRO A 305 10.22 12.70 15.47
N THR A 306 9.25 11.90 15.90
CA THR A 306 9.49 10.68 16.68
C THR A 306 10.03 9.52 15.83
N GLN A 307 10.08 9.66 14.50
CA GLN A 307 10.73 8.68 13.62
C GLN A 307 12.24 8.89 13.53
N ILE A 308 12.71 10.12 13.72
CA ILE A 308 14.13 10.42 13.67
C ILE A 308 14.85 9.72 14.84
N GLY A 309 15.78 8.82 14.52
CA GLY A 309 16.53 8.05 15.51
C GLY A 309 15.76 6.88 16.17
N ARG A 310 14.55 6.55 15.71
CA ARG A 310 13.74 5.49 16.32
C ARG A 310 14.30 4.09 16.11
N VAL A 311 14.88 3.80 14.95
CA VAL A 311 15.46 2.49 14.62
C VAL A 311 16.97 2.50 14.84
N PHE A 312 17.64 3.53 14.33
CA PHE A 312 19.06 3.80 14.57
C PHE A 312 19.31 5.33 14.51
N THR A 313 20.35 5.79 15.18
CA THR A 313 20.70 7.21 15.22
C THR A 313 21.29 7.65 13.88
N PRO A 314 20.69 8.60 13.14
CA PRO A 314 21.27 9.16 11.93
C PRO A 314 22.38 10.17 12.27
N ASP A 315 23.33 10.38 11.34
CA ASP A 315 24.32 11.46 11.44
C ASP A 315 23.67 12.85 11.35
N LEU A 316 22.56 12.94 10.61
CA LEU A 316 21.76 14.17 10.49
C LEU A 316 20.26 13.83 10.38
N GLY A 317 19.48 14.34 11.33
CA GLY A 317 18.01 14.27 11.30
C GLY A 317 17.41 15.61 10.87
N ILE A 318 16.39 15.56 10.00
CA ILE A 318 15.67 16.74 9.50
C ILE A 318 14.16 16.47 9.60
N VAL A 319 13.48 17.23 10.44
CA VAL A 319 12.01 17.16 10.53
C VAL A 319 11.42 18.08 9.47
N SER A 320 10.85 17.48 8.42
CA SER A 320 10.26 18.22 7.30
C SER A 320 9.27 17.38 6.51
N ASP A 321 8.27 18.03 5.90
CA ASP A 321 7.52 17.48 4.79
C ASP A 321 8.46 17.12 3.63
N ALA A 322 8.26 15.97 2.99
CA ALA A 322 9.15 15.48 1.94
C ALA A 322 9.19 16.41 0.71
N GLY A 323 8.06 16.94 0.28
CA GLY A 323 7.98 17.88 -0.85
C GLY A 323 8.70 19.18 -0.55
N SER A 324 8.46 19.74 0.64
CA SER A 324 9.13 20.97 1.10
C SER A 324 10.64 20.78 1.23
N ALA A 325 11.09 19.65 1.77
CA ALA A 325 12.52 19.34 1.87
C ALA A 325 13.16 19.22 0.48
N LEU A 326 12.56 18.42 -0.42
CA LEU A 326 13.09 18.23 -1.78
C LEU A 326 13.14 19.53 -2.58
N THR A 327 12.14 20.41 -2.44
CA THR A 327 12.18 21.75 -3.07
C THR A 327 13.40 22.53 -2.64
N LEU A 328 13.70 22.58 -1.34
CA LEU A 328 14.86 23.29 -0.83
C LEU A 328 16.18 22.59 -1.17
N PHE A 329 16.22 21.26 -1.17
CA PHE A 329 17.36 20.47 -1.65
C PHE A 329 17.70 20.78 -3.11
N ILE A 330 16.70 20.87 -3.99
CA ILE A 330 16.88 21.22 -5.40
C ILE A 330 17.42 22.66 -5.56
N GLU A 331 16.84 23.61 -4.83
CA GLU A 331 17.29 25.02 -4.85
C GLU A 331 18.78 25.10 -4.53
N VAL A 332 19.20 24.56 -3.38
CA VAL A 332 20.61 24.62 -2.93
C VAL A 332 21.52 23.81 -3.87
N ALA A 333 21.07 22.63 -4.35
CA ALA A 333 21.86 21.83 -5.28
C ALA A 333 22.09 22.53 -6.62
N ARG A 334 21.11 23.28 -7.14
CA ARG A 334 21.27 24.11 -8.34
C ARG A 334 22.31 25.19 -8.17
N GLU A 335 22.31 25.86 -7.01
CA GLU A 335 23.35 26.85 -6.68
C GLU A 335 24.75 26.20 -6.62
N TRP A 336 24.85 25.02 -5.99
CA TRP A 336 26.11 24.29 -5.90
C TRP A 336 26.61 23.84 -7.26
N LYS A 337 25.71 23.38 -8.14
CA LYS A 337 26.03 22.99 -9.52
C LYS A 337 26.56 24.19 -10.31
N ALA A 338 25.90 25.34 -10.21
CA ALA A 338 26.33 26.59 -10.85
C ALA A 338 27.69 27.06 -10.37
N ALA A 339 28.02 26.80 -9.09
CA ALA A 339 29.31 27.09 -8.49
C ALA A 339 30.40 26.03 -8.73
N GLY A 340 30.08 24.95 -9.49
CA GLY A 340 31.02 23.86 -9.76
C GLY A 340 31.38 23.01 -8.54
N LYS A 341 30.51 22.96 -7.54
CA LYS A 341 30.78 22.26 -6.27
C LYS A 341 30.31 20.80 -6.26
N LEU A 342 29.36 20.40 -7.15
CA LEU A 342 28.85 19.03 -7.18
C LEU A 342 29.85 18.10 -7.86
N LYS A 343 30.16 16.98 -7.21
CA LYS A 343 30.99 15.91 -7.80
C LYS A 343 30.30 15.23 -8.98
N ASP A 344 31.10 14.80 -9.96
CA ASP A 344 30.69 13.82 -10.97
C ASP A 344 30.56 12.43 -10.33
N ARG A 345 29.45 11.75 -10.58
CA ARG A 345 29.12 10.43 -10.02
C ARG A 345 28.95 9.37 -11.09
N SER A 346 29.39 9.65 -12.32
CA SER A 346 29.23 8.75 -13.46
C SER A 346 29.85 7.35 -13.22
N ALA A 347 31.00 7.30 -12.55
CA ALA A 347 31.64 6.03 -12.19
C ALA A 347 30.82 5.19 -11.22
N TRP A 348 30.29 5.82 -10.16
CA TRP A 348 29.42 5.14 -9.20
C TRP A 348 28.11 4.67 -9.85
N LEU A 349 27.48 5.49 -10.68
CA LEU A 349 26.28 5.12 -11.43
C LEU A 349 26.55 3.96 -12.39
N HIS A 350 27.68 3.98 -13.09
CA HIS A 350 28.08 2.88 -13.97
C HIS A 350 28.20 1.56 -13.20
N ASP A 351 28.85 1.58 -12.05
CA ASP A 351 28.95 0.44 -11.15
C ASP A 351 27.57 -0.12 -10.71
N CYS A 352 26.64 0.78 -10.35
CA CYS A 352 25.26 0.38 -10.00
C CYS A 352 24.53 -0.26 -11.19
N GLN A 353 24.67 0.31 -12.39
CA GLN A 353 24.06 -0.23 -13.61
C GLN A 353 24.64 -1.58 -14.01
N GLN A 354 25.95 -1.78 -13.83
CA GLN A 354 26.56 -3.10 -14.04
C GLN A 354 25.99 -4.16 -13.08
N ARG A 355 25.85 -3.84 -11.78
CA ARG A 355 25.17 -4.74 -10.84
C ARG A 355 23.74 -5.02 -11.26
N LYS A 356 22.99 -3.99 -11.67
CA LYS A 356 21.61 -4.16 -12.16
C LYS A 356 21.54 -5.11 -13.37
N ALA A 357 22.50 -5.02 -14.28
CA ALA A 357 22.55 -5.88 -15.47
C ALA A 357 22.96 -7.33 -15.14
N THR A 358 23.90 -7.54 -14.21
CA THR A 358 24.52 -8.85 -13.96
C THR A 358 23.86 -9.65 -12.84
N LEU A 359 23.17 -9.02 -11.90
CA LEU A 359 22.60 -9.66 -10.71
C LEU A 359 21.07 -9.84 -10.76
N GLN A 360 20.48 -9.89 -11.95
CA GLN A 360 19.05 -10.19 -12.08
C GLN A 360 18.78 -11.68 -11.87
N ARG A 361 17.67 -11.99 -11.18
CA ARG A 361 17.16 -13.35 -11.03
C ARG A 361 16.56 -13.84 -12.36
N LYS A 362 16.70 -15.15 -12.61
CA LYS A 362 16.07 -15.81 -13.74
C LYS A 362 14.56 -15.87 -13.52
N THR A 363 13.79 -15.59 -14.56
CA THR A 363 12.32 -15.61 -14.53
C THR A 363 11.71 -16.62 -15.48
N HIS A 364 12.43 -16.94 -16.58
CA HIS A 364 11.94 -17.87 -17.59
C HIS A 364 12.11 -19.33 -17.17
N PHE A 365 10.97 -19.99 -16.91
CA PHE A 365 10.88 -21.41 -16.58
C PHE A 365 9.70 -22.04 -17.32
N ASP A 366 9.93 -23.20 -17.96
CA ASP A 366 8.91 -23.96 -18.71
C ASP A 366 8.36 -25.14 -17.89
N ALA A 367 8.64 -25.19 -16.61
CA ALA A 367 8.21 -26.27 -15.74
C ALA A 367 6.68 -26.30 -15.55
N VAL A 368 6.14 -27.53 -15.44
CA VAL A 368 4.73 -27.80 -15.11
C VAL A 368 4.75 -28.71 -13.87
N PRO A 369 4.03 -28.34 -12.79
CA PRO A 369 3.23 -27.12 -12.59
C PRO A 369 4.07 -25.83 -12.68
N VAL A 370 3.38 -24.70 -12.91
CA VAL A 370 4.02 -23.41 -13.20
C VAL A 370 4.87 -22.91 -12.02
N LYS A 371 6.08 -22.43 -12.31
CA LYS A 371 6.89 -21.71 -11.31
C LYS A 371 6.41 -20.26 -11.16
N PRO A 372 6.39 -19.70 -9.93
CA PRO A 372 5.87 -18.37 -9.71
C PRO A 372 6.63 -17.29 -10.52
N GLN A 373 7.94 -17.40 -10.69
CA GLN A 373 8.75 -16.45 -11.44
C GLN A 373 8.25 -16.23 -12.88
N ARG A 374 7.80 -17.34 -13.52
CA ARG A 374 7.26 -17.28 -14.88
C ARG A 374 5.99 -16.45 -14.99
N VAL A 375 5.14 -16.47 -13.96
CA VAL A 375 3.91 -15.67 -13.94
C VAL A 375 4.21 -14.18 -14.06
N TYR A 376 5.18 -13.69 -13.30
CA TYR A 376 5.54 -12.26 -13.29
C TYR A 376 6.27 -11.83 -14.55
N GLU A 377 7.08 -12.72 -15.14
CA GLU A 377 7.66 -12.49 -16.47
C GLU A 377 6.57 -12.24 -17.50
N GLU A 378 5.56 -13.11 -17.56
CA GLU A 378 4.46 -13.00 -18.50
C GLU A 378 3.56 -11.79 -18.24
N MET A 379 3.36 -11.45 -16.96
CA MET A 379 2.64 -10.22 -16.57
C MET A 379 3.38 -8.97 -17.09
N ASN A 380 4.71 -8.89 -16.96
CA ASN A 380 5.50 -7.77 -17.47
C ASN A 380 5.43 -7.62 -19.01
N GLN A 381 5.23 -8.73 -19.74
CA GLN A 381 5.09 -8.71 -21.20
C GLN A 381 3.69 -8.31 -21.66
N VAL A 382 2.66 -8.62 -20.87
CA VAL A 382 1.26 -8.33 -21.23
C VAL A 382 0.81 -6.97 -20.72
N PHE A 383 1.21 -6.59 -19.51
CA PHE A 383 0.77 -5.37 -18.87
C PHE A 383 1.75 -4.22 -19.12
N GLY A 384 1.23 -3.10 -19.60
CA GLY A 384 2.04 -1.92 -19.93
C GLY A 384 2.42 -1.08 -18.72
N LYS A 385 3.22 -0.03 -18.96
CA LYS A 385 3.75 0.89 -17.93
C LYS A 385 2.69 1.66 -17.13
N ASP A 386 1.44 1.68 -17.61
CA ASP A 386 0.30 2.35 -16.96
C ASP A 386 -0.47 1.43 -16.00
N THR A 387 0.01 0.20 -15.80
CA THR A 387 -0.67 -0.76 -14.94
C THR A 387 -0.47 -0.42 -13.47
N CYS A 388 -1.56 -0.41 -12.73
CA CYS A 388 -1.59 -0.26 -11.27
C CYS A 388 -1.76 -1.63 -10.62
N TYR A 389 -0.75 -2.07 -9.91
CA TYR A 389 -0.79 -3.32 -9.16
C TYR A 389 -1.33 -3.09 -7.75
N VAL A 390 -2.20 -3.99 -7.29
CA VAL A 390 -2.77 -4.01 -5.93
C VAL A 390 -2.47 -5.34 -5.28
N SER A 391 -1.84 -5.35 -4.12
CA SER A 391 -1.47 -6.58 -3.42
C SER A 391 -1.30 -6.35 -1.92
N THR A 392 -1.44 -7.37 -1.09
CA THR A 392 -1.25 -7.26 0.36
C THR A 392 0.02 -7.93 0.85
N ILE A 393 0.01 -9.23 1.03
CA ILE A 393 1.09 -10.00 1.68
C ILE A 393 1.19 -11.41 1.06
N GLY A 394 2.16 -12.18 1.50
CA GLY A 394 2.39 -13.57 1.10
C GLY A 394 3.45 -13.69 0.01
N LEU A 395 3.68 -14.91 -0.45
CA LEU A 395 4.66 -15.15 -1.52
C LEU A 395 4.32 -14.41 -2.80
N SER A 396 3.02 -14.20 -3.10
CA SER A 396 2.56 -13.43 -4.26
C SER A 396 3.06 -11.97 -4.25
N GLN A 397 2.91 -11.28 -3.12
CA GLN A 397 3.42 -9.91 -2.96
C GLN A 397 4.95 -9.86 -3.01
N ILE A 398 5.60 -10.79 -2.32
CA ILE A 398 7.07 -10.83 -2.26
C ILE A 398 7.65 -11.08 -3.65
N ALA A 399 7.13 -12.07 -4.36
CA ALA A 399 7.54 -12.36 -5.74
C ALA A 399 7.17 -11.19 -6.69
N GLY A 400 5.99 -10.61 -6.53
CA GLY A 400 5.60 -9.41 -7.27
C GLY A 400 6.63 -8.29 -7.11
N ALA A 401 7.09 -8.03 -5.89
CA ALA A 401 8.10 -7.02 -5.62
C ALA A 401 9.51 -7.38 -6.14
N GLN A 402 9.80 -8.67 -6.31
CA GLN A 402 11.08 -9.13 -6.85
C GLN A 402 11.14 -9.15 -8.38
N PHE A 403 9.99 -9.28 -9.06
CA PHE A 403 9.96 -9.60 -10.50
C PHE A 403 9.10 -8.65 -11.35
N LEU A 404 8.09 -7.95 -10.79
CA LEU A 404 7.32 -6.96 -11.53
C LEU A 404 8.08 -5.65 -11.70
N HIS A 405 7.56 -4.79 -12.58
CA HIS A 405 8.05 -3.44 -12.81
C HIS A 405 6.96 -2.40 -12.57
N VAL A 406 7.33 -1.30 -11.91
CA VAL A 406 6.45 -0.17 -11.60
C VAL A 406 7.07 1.12 -12.13
N TYR A 407 6.29 1.89 -12.89
CA TYR A 407 6.81 3.03 -13.62
C TYR A 407 6.25 4.38 -13.15
N LYS A 408 5.23 4.36 -12.28
CA LYS A 408 4.52 5.57 -11.85
C LYS A 408 4.25 5.55 -10.36
N PRO A 409 4.23 6.71 -9.69
CA PRO A 409 3.79 6.80 -8.30
C PRO A 409 2.33 6.34 -8.18
N ARG A 410 1.97 5.74 -7.03
CA ARG A 410 0.63 5.20 -6.76
C ARG A 410 0.18 4.10 -7.74
N HIS A 411 1.14 3.40 -8.38
CA HIS A 411 0.89 2.24 -9.24
C HIS A 411 1.38 0.92 -8.63
N TRP A 412 1.91 0.97 -7.41
CA TRP A 412 2.04 -0.15 -6.49
C TRP A 412 1.27 0.19 -5.23
N ILE A 413 0.04 -0.32 -5.12
CA ILE A 413 -0.86 -0.08 -3.99
C ILE A 413 -0.83 -1.30 -3.09
N ASN A 414 -0.30 -1.10 -1.88
CA ASN A 414 0.04 -2.17 -0.97
C ASN A 414 -0.12 -1.73 0.49
N CYS A 415 -0.53 -2.65 1.37
CA CYS A 415 -0.56 -2.44 2.81
C CYS A 415 0.66 -3.11 3.48
N GLY A 416 1.86 -2.60 3.17
CA GLY A 416 3.13 -3.28 3.41
C GLY A 416 3.51 -3.52 4.87
N GLN A 417 3.06 -2.71 5.83
CA GLN A 417 3.47 -2.84 7.23
C GLN A 417 2.54 -3.78 8.02
N ALA A 418 1.24 -3.67 7.85
CA ALA A 418 0.27 -4.51 8.55
C ALA A 418 0.05 -5.85 7.85
N GLY A 419 -0.11 -5.84 6.54
CA GLY A 419 -0.26 -7.01 5.69
C GLY A 419 -1.45 -7.91 6.06
N PRO A 420 -2.68 -7.38 6.27
CA PRO A 420 -3.81 -8.23 6.54
C PRO A 420 -4.18 -9.06 5.32
N LEU A 421 -4.53 -10.32 5.52
CA LEU A 421 -5.14 -11.16 4.48
C LEU A 421 -6.55 -10.64 4.16
N GLY A 422 -6.98 -10.82 2.92
CA GLY A 422 -8.28 -10.34 2.45
C GLY A 422 -8.32 -8.88 2.00
N TRP A 423 -7.21 -8.15 2.14
CA TRP A 423 -7.14 -6.74 1.76
C TRP A 423 -7.19 -6.50 0.25
N THR A 424 -6.67 -7.43 -0.55
CA THR A 424 -6.40 -7.22 -1.98
C THR A 424 -7.68 -6.96 -2.78
N ILE A 425 -8.73 -7.78 -2.61
CA ILE A 425 -10.00 -7.63 -3.35
C ILE A 425 -10.67 -6.28 -3.05
N PRO A 426 -11.00 -5.95 -1.79
CA PRO A 426 -11.69 -4.70 -1.51
C PRO A 426 -10.83 -3.47 -1.83
N ALA A 427 -9.52 -3.52 -1.61
CA ALA A 427 -8.65 -2.41 -1.99
C ALA A 427 -8.65 -2.15 -3.50
N ALA A 428 -8.61 -3.19 -4.32
CA ALA A 428 -8.71 -3.06 -5.78
C ALA A 428 -10.05 -2.41 -6.20
N LEU A 429 -11.17 -2.79 -5.56
CA LEU A 429 -12.47 -2.15 -5.78
C LEU A 429 -12.43 -0.66 -5.42
N GLY A 430 -11.79 -0.30 -4.30
CA GLY A 430 -11.57 1.08 -3.89
C GLY A 430 -10.76 1.88 -4.91
N VAL A 431 -9.69 1.29 -5.45
CA VAL A 431 -8.86 1.91 -6.49
C VAL A 431 -9.65 2.18 -7.76
N VAL A 432 -10.40 1.19 -8.26
CA VAL A 432 -11.23 1.34 -9.46
C VAL A 432 -12.33 2.39 -9.25
N LYS A 433 -12.95 2.41 -8.05
CA LYS A 433 -13.96 3.43 -7.72
C LYS A 433 -13.37 4.84 -7.69
N ALA A 434 -12.14 5.01 -7.19
CA ALA A 434 -11.45 6.30 -7.15
C ALA A 434 -10.98 6.79 -8.52
N ASP A 435 -10.64 5.86 -9.41
CA ASP A 435 -10.16 6.17 -10.77
C ASP A 435 -10.59 5.07 -11.76
N PRO A 436 -11.80 5.18 -12.32
CA PRO A 436 -12.31 4.19 -13.28
C PRO A 436 -11.49 4.06 -14.58
N SER A 437 -10.62 5.01 -14.88
CA SER A 437 -9.73 4.96 -16.06
C SER A 437 -8.45 4.15 -15.82
N ARG A 438 -8.15 3.82 -14.57
CA ARG A 438 -6.91 3.15 -14.17
C ARG A 438 -6.95 1.67 -14.51
N LYS A 439 -5.89 1.17 -15.17
CA LYS A 439 -5.72 -0.25 -15.45
C LYS A 439 -5.26 -0.96 -14.19
N VAL A 440 -6.18 -1.59 -13.47
CA VAL A 440 -5.90 -2.25 -12.19
C VAL A 440 -5.70 -3.74 -12.40
N VAL A 441 -4.59 -4.26 -11.86
CA VAL A 441 -4.29 -5.68 -11.75
C VAL A 441 -4.04 -6.00 -10.28
N ALA A 442 -4.96 -6.72 -9.67
CA ALA A 442 -4.80 -7.26 -8.32
C ALA A 442 -3.99 -8.56 -8.37
N LEU A 443 -3.16 -8.78 -7.35
CA LEU A 443 -2.28 -9.95 -7.25
C LEU A 443 -2.37 -10.53 -5.84
N SER A 444 -2.80 -11.79 -5.71
CA SER A 444 -2.89 -12.48 -4.44
C SER A 444 -2.53 -13.96 -4.55
N GLY A 445 -2.21 -14.58 -3.41
CA GLY A 445 -2.25 -16.03 -3.27
C GLY A 445 -3.70 -16.51 -3.10
N ASP A 446 -3.88 -17.82 -3.16
CA ASP A 446 -5.16 -18.50 -2.99
C ASP A 446 -5.83 -18.21 -1.63
N TYR A 447 -5.05 -18.14 -0.54
CA TYR A 447 -5.59 -17.90 0.79
C TYR A 447 -6.01 -16.45 1.01
N ASP A 448 -5.22 -15.47 0.57
CA ASP A 448 -5.61 -14.06 0.59
C ASP A 448 -6.90 -13.83 -0.22
N PHE A 449 -7.00 -14.48 -1.38
CA PHE A 449 -8.17 -14.41 -2.23
C PHE A 449 -9.44 -14.95 -1.55
N GLN A 450 -9.32 -16.03 -0.78
CA GLN A 450 -10.46 -16.65 -0.08
C GLN A 450 -10.95 -15.80 1.11
N PHE A 451 -10.12 -14.94 1.68
CA PHE A 451 -10.39 -14.26 2.95
C PHE A 451 -11.52 -13.22 2.90
N MET A 452 -11.70 -12.56 1.74
CA MET A 452 -12.75 -11.57 1.47
C MET A 452 -13.35 -11.81 0.08
N ILE A 453 -13.53 -13.07 -0.28
CA ILE A 453 -13.95 -13.46 -1.64
C ILE A 453 -15.35 -12.93 -1.97
N GLU A 454 -16.23 -12.76 -0.97
CA GLU A 454 -17.58 -12.24 -1.10
C GLU A 454 -17.62 -10.80 -1.64
N GLU A 455 -16.54 -10.02 -1.45
CA GLU A 455 -16.44 -8.66 -1.97
C GLU A 455 -16.35 -8.63 -3.52
N LEU A 456 -16.07 -9.74 -4.17
CA LEU A 456 -16.19 -9.85 -5.64
C LEU A 456 -17.60 -9.49 -6.14
N ALA A 457 -18.63 -9.84 -5.36
CA ALA A 457 -20.01 -9.48 -5.69
C ALA A 457 -20.24 -7.97 -5.70
N VAL A 458 -19.48 -7.19 -4.93
CA VAL A 458 -19.50 -5.71 -4.98
C VAL A 458 -18.96 -5.23 -6.33
N GLY A 459 -17.87 -5.82 -6.81
CA GLY A 459 -17.30 -5.52 -8.12
C GLY A 459 -18.28 -5.78 -9.26
N ALA A 460 -19.03 -6.89 -9.20
CA ALA A 460 -20.07 -7.21 -10.16
C ALA A 460 -21.27 -6.25 -10.06
N GLN A 461 -21.74 -5.94 -8.85
CA GLN A 461 -22.91 -5.09 -8.59
C GLN A 461 -22.67 -3.64 -9.04
N PHE A 462 -21.51 -3.08 -8.71
CA PHE A 462 -21.19 -1.67 -8.96
C PHE A 462 -20.39 -1.44 -10.25
N LYS A 463 -20.17 -2.49 -11.05
CA LYS A 463 -19.43 -2.43 -12.32
C LYS A 463 -18.03 -1.83 -12.13
N LEU A 464 -17.26 -2.46 -11.25
CA LEU A 464 -15.89 -2.07 -10.92
C LEU A 464 -14.90 -3.08 -11.53
N PRO A 465 -14.57 -2.97 -12.84
CA PRO A 465 -13.76 -3.96 -13.54
C PRO A 465 -12.27 -3.86 -13.19
N TYR A 466 -11.65 -4.99 -12.90
CA TYR A 466 -10.20 -5.15 -12.78
C TYR A 466 -9.82 -6.61 -13.06
N ILE A 467 -8.54 -6.86 -13.33
CA ILE A 467 -8.03 -8.23 -13.45
C ILE A 467 -7.46 -8.66 -12.10
N HIS A 468 -7.83 -9.85 -11.63
CA HIS A 468 -7.26 -10.45 -10.44
C HIS A 468 -6.45 -11.69 -10.80
N VAL A 469 -5.13 -11.60 -10.69
CA VAL A 469 -4.24 -12.76 -10.84
C VAL A 469 -4.12 -13.46 -9.50
N VAL A 470 -4.64 -14.68 -9.43
CA VAL A 470 -4.53 -15.56 -8.26
C VAL A 470 -3.46 -16.61 -8.52
N VAL A 471 -2.38 -16.56 -7.76
CA VAL A 471 -1.31 -17.57 -7.82
C VAL A 471 -1.58 -18.65 -6.77
N ASN A 472 -2.07 -19.80 -7.23
CA ASN A 472 -2.57 -20.88 -6.38
C ASN A 472 -1.55 -22.00 -6.24
N ASN A 473 -0.93 -22.11 -5.06
CA ASN A 473 -0.08 -23.24 -4.70
C ASN A 473 -0.72 -24.18 -3.65
N SER A 474 -1.96 -23.90 -3.26
CA SER A 474 -2.75 -24.66 -2.29
C SER A 474 -2.13 -24.79 -0.89
N TYR A 475 -1.34 -23.78 -0.50
CA TYR A 475 -0.67 -23.71 0.79
C TYR A 475 -0.54 -22.27 1.29
N LEU A 476 -0.43 -22.10 2.63
CA LEU A 476 0.11 -20.88 3.22
C LEU A 476 1.62 -20.82 2.92
N GLY A 477 1.97 -20.52 1.66
CA GLY A 477 3.30 -20.73 1.11
C GLY A 477 4.42 -20.02 1.87
N LEU A 478 4.21 -18.76 2.29
CA LEU A 478 5.18 -17.99 3.08
C LEU A 478 5.41 -18.64 4.46
N ILE A 479 4.36 -19.07 5.13
CA ILE A 479 4.46 -19.73 6.44
C ILE A 479 5.11 -21.09 6.29
N ARG A 480 4.74 -21.86 5.26
CA ARG A 480 5.39 -23.14 4.95
C ARG A 480 6.89 -22.99 4.72
N GLN A 481 7.30 -21.97 3.95
CA GLN A 481 8.72 -21.69 3.72
C GLN A 481 9.46 -21.35 5.03
N ALA A 482 8.84 -20.57 5.92
CA ALA A 482 9.40 -20.26 7.23
C ALA A 482 9.47 -21.50 8.15
N GLN A 483 8.43 -22.33 8.14
CA GLN A 483 8.40 -23.57 8.95
C GLN A 483 9.50 -24.58 8.59
N ARG A 484 10.00 -24.55 7.35
CA ARG A 484 11.13 -25.43 6.96
C ARG A 484 12.39 -25.16 7.77
N GLY A 485 12.62 -23.93 8.20
CA GLY A 485 13.72 -23.61 9.13
C GLY A 485 13.57 -24.27 10.50
N PHE A 486 12.39 -24.80 10.83
CA PHE A 486 12.08 -25.56 12.03
C PHE A 486 11.77 -27.03 11.75
N GLU A 487 12.09 -27.51 10.53
CA GLU A 487 11.80 -28.88 10.06
C GLU A 487 10.29 -29.24 10.15
N MET A 488 9.41 -28.25 9.90
CA MET A 488 7.95 -28.39 10.01
C MET A 488 7.27 -28.23 8.64
N ASP A 489 6.11 -28.87 8.51
CA ASP A 489 5.11 -28.66 7.45
C ASP A 489 3.72 -28.94 8.07
N TYR A 490 3.26 -28.03 8.97
CA TYR A 490 2.13 -28.27 9.85
C TYR A 490 1.09 -27.18 9.78
N CYS A 491 -0.19 -27.57 9.57
CA CYS A 491 -1.34 -26.68 9.51
C CYS A 491 -1.21 -25.53 8.46
N VAL A 492 -0.58 -25.80 7.33
CA VAL A 492 -0.36 -24.82 6.25
C VAL A 492 -1.00 -25.25 4.93
N GLN A 493 -1.63 -26.42 4.89
CA GLN A 493 -2.26 -27.00 3.71
C GLN A 493 -3.66 -26.44 3.52
N LEU A 494 -3.96 -25.99 2.30
CA LEU A 494 -5.29 -25.65 1.80
C LEU A 494 -5.81 -26.73 0.84
N SER A 495 -4.97 -27.73 0.55
CA SER A 495 -5.23 -28.82 -0.39
C SER A 495 -6.26 -29.78 0.16
N PHE A 496 -7.24 -30.13 -0.66
CA PHE A 496 -8.20 -31.20 -0.45
C PHE A 496 -8.80 -31.64 -1.80
N ASP A 497 -9.32 -32.85 -1.84
CA ASP A 497 -10.02 -33.36 -3.03
C ASP A 497 -11.41 -32.73 -3.11
N ASN A 498 -11.63 -31.85 -4.09
CA ASN A 498 -12.92 -31.22 -4.31
C ASN A 498 -13.83 -32.15 -5.09
N LEU A 499 -14.92 -32.62 -4.47
CA LEU A 499 -15.87 -33.53 -5.08
C LEU A 499 -16.58 -32.96 -6.33
N ASN A 500 -16.68 -31.63 -6.41
CA ASN A 500 -17.32 -30.95 -7.53
C ASN A 500 -16.34 -30.51 -8.63
N ALA A 501 -15.04 -30.63 -8.39
CA ALA A 501 -13.96 -30.24 -9.30
C ALA A 501 -12.78 -31.23 -9.18
N PRO A 502 -12.97 -32.53 -9.50
CA PRO A 502 -11.92 -33.54 -9.33
C PRO A 502 -10.72 -33.30 -10.24
N GLU A 503 -10.89 -32.57 -11.34
CA GLU A 503 -9.80 -32.17 -12.26
C GLU A 503 -8.76 -31.23 -11.61
N LEU A 504 -9.08 -30.63 -10.48
CA LEU A 504 -8.13 -29.81 -9.72
C LEU A 504 -7.05 -30.64 -9.00
N ASN A 505 -7.18 -31.96 -8.95
CA ASN A 505 -6.15 -32.86 -8.39
C ASN A 505 -5.67 -32.42 -6.98
N GLY A 506 -6.63 -32.14 -6.09
CA GLY A 506 -6.35 -31.75 -4.71
C GLY A 506 -5.94 -30.29 -4.49
N TYR A 507 -6.10 -29.39 -5.47
CA TYR A 507 -5.89 -27.94 -5.26
C TYR A 507 -7.05 -27.26 -4.49
N GLY A 508 -8.03 -28.04 -4.02
CA GLY A 508 -9.01 -27.59 -3.04
C GLY A 508 -10.14 -26.76 -3.66
N VAL A 509 -10.22 -25.49 -3.29
CA VAL A 509 -11.33 -24.60 -3.69
C VAL A 509 -11.33 -24.36 -5.21
N ASP A 510 -12.48 -24.50 -5.85
CA ASP A 510 -12.69 -24.06 -7.24
C ASP A 510 -12.96 -22.55 -7.27
N HIS A 511 -11.88 -21.75 -7.31
CA HIS A 511 -11.97 -20.30 -7.31
C HIS A 511 -12.69 -19.75 -8.55
N VAL A 512 -12.59 -20.44 -9.69
CA VAL A 512 -13.30 -20.06 -10.92
C VAL A 512 -14.80 -20.15 -10.71
N ALA A 513 -15.30 -21.29 -10.24
CA ALA A 513 -16.72 -21.47 -10.00
C ALA A 513 -17.27 -20.51 -8.92
N VAL A 514 -16.50 -20.24 -7.85
CA VAL A 514 -16.89 -19.28 -6.82
C VAL A 514 -16.97 -17.86 -7.39
N ALA A 515 -15.98 -17.42 -8.16
CA ALA A 515 -15.96 -16.09 -8.76
C ALA A 515 -17.13 -15.90 -9.75
N GLU A 516 -17.42 -16.89 -10.58
CA GLU A 516 -18.57 -16.85 -11.49
C GLU A 516 -19.91 -16.85 -10.74
N GLY A 517 -20.01 -17.60 -9.65
CA GLY A 517 -21.18 -17.60 -8.76
C GLY A 517 -21.42 -16.24 -8.10
N LEU A 518 -20.37 -15.43 -7.88
CA LEU A 518 -20.44 -14.06 -7.36
C LEU A 518 -20.65 -13.00 -8.47
N GLY A 519 -20.87 -13.41 -9.72
CA GLY A 519 -21.19 -12.53 -10.86
C GLY A 519 -19.97 -11.98 -11.59
N CYS A 520 -18.79 -12.49 -11.33
CA CYS A 520 -17.54 -12.15 -12.02
C CYS A 520 -17.32 -13.07 -13.24
N LYS A 521 -16.20 -12.88 -13.93
CA LYS A 521 -15.69 -13.81 -14.94
C LYS A 521 -14.39 -14.42 -14.46
N ALA A 522 -14.07 -15.62 -14.92
CA ALA A 522 -12.85 -16.28 -14.50
C ALA A 522 -12.24 -17.18 -15.57
N LEU A 523 -10.93 -17.36 -15.48
CA LEU A 523 -10.09 -18.22 -16.32
C LEU A 523 -9.14 -19.01 -15.43
N ARG A 524 -8.76 -20.22 -15.83
CA ARG A 524 -7.76 -21.05 -15.14
C ARG A 524 -6.64 -21.45 -16.08
N VAL A 525 -5.41 -21.46 -15.54
CA VAL A 525 -4.17 -21.73 -16.26
C VAL A 525 -3.40 -22.83 -15.53
N PHE A 526 -2.95 -23.85 -16.26
CA PHE A 526 -2.16 -24.97 -15.75
C PHE A 526 -0.72 -25.00 -16.29
N GLU A 527 -0.46 -24.36 -17.41
CA GLU A 527 0.80 -24.44 -18.13
C GLU A 527 1.34 -23.04 -18.48
N PRO A 528 2.70 -22.86 -18.50
CA PRO A 528 3.31 -21.56 -18.77
C PRO A 528 2.83 -20.90 -20.08
N GLY A 529 2.67 -21.68 -21.15
CA GLY A 529 2.23 -21.18 -22.45
C GLY A 529 0.80 -20.62 -22.49
N GLN A 530 -0.03 -20.94 -21.48
CA GLN A 530 -1.40 -20.45 -21.37
C GLN A 530 -1.51 -19.09 -20.67
N ILE A 531 -0.46 -18.62 -19.97
CA ILE A 531 -0.52 -17.42 -19.13
C ILE A 531 -0.82 -16.18 -19.95
N GLN A 532 -0.01 -15.85 -20.97
CA GLN A 532 -0.26 -14.65 -21.80
C GLN A 532 -1.62 -14.67 -22.50
N PRO A 533 -2.03 -15.77 -23.16
CA PRO A 533 -3.37 -15.84 -23.75
C PRO A 533 -4.49 -15.57 -22.75
N ALA A 534 -4.40 -16.13 -21.53
CA ALA A 534 -5.38 -15.91 -20.48
C ALA A 534 -5.41 -14.45 -19.99
N LEU A 535 -4.24 -13.83 -19.77
CA LEU A 535 -4.15 -12.43 -19.36
C LEU A 535 -4.69 -11.47 -20.43
N ARG A 536 -4.39 -11.71 -21.72
CA ARG A 536 -4.95 -10.92 -22.84
C ARG A 536 -6.46 -11.12 -22.94
N LYS A 537 -6.94 -12.35 -22.79
CA LYS A 537 -8.37 -12.63 -22.75
C LYS A 537 -9.08 -11.94 -21.59
N ALA A 538 -8.46 -11.89 -20.43
CA ALA A 538 -8.99 -11.15 -19.29
C ALA A 538 -9.11 -9.64 -19.58
N GLN A 539 -8.15 -9.04 -20.32
CA GLN A 539 -8.24 -7.63 -20.75
C GLN A 539 -9.46 -7.39 -21.67
N GLU A 540 -9.75 -8.32 -22.59
CA GLU A 540 -10.96 -8.24 -23.42
C GLU A 540 -12.23 -8.38 -22.56
N MET A 541 -12.24 -9.33 -21.64
CA MET A 541 -13.41 -9.62 -20.80
C MET A 541 -13.77 -8.47 -19.84
N ILE A 542 -12.81 -7.76 -19.25
CA ILE A 542 -13.13 -6.57 -18.43
C ILE A 542 -13.78 -5.47 -19.26
N GLU A 543 -13.39 -5.31 -20.52
CA GLU A 543 -14.00 -4.32 -21.41
C GLU A 543 -15.40 -4.74 -21.86
N GLU A 544 -15.63 -6.03 -22.09
CA GLU A 544 -16.92 -6.57 -22.53
C GLU A 544 -17.93 -6.59 -21.38
N PHE A 545 -17.56 -7.16 -20.22
CA PHE A 545 -18.52 -7.47 -19.15
C PHE A 545 -18.57 -6.39 -18.05
N LYS A 546 -17.55 -5.53 -17.96
CA LYS A 546 -17.45 -4.49 -16.92
C LYS A 546 -17.58 -5.03 -15.49
N VAL A 547 -16.99 -6.18 -15.22
CA VAL A 547 -16.91 -6.85 -13.92
C VAL A 547 -15.48 -7.29 -13.65
N PRO A 548 -15.11 -7.64 -12.41
CA PRO A 548 -13.82 -8.26 -12.14
C PRO A 548 -13.63 -9.56 -12.95
N VAL A 549 -12.42 -9.78 -13.44
CA VAL A 549 -12.03 -11.00 -14.15
C VAL A 549 -10.86 -11.64 -13.42
N ILE A 550 -11.08 -12.86 -12.95
CA ILE A 550 -10.12 -13.64 -12.18
C ILE A 550 -9.32 -14.54 -13.14
N VAL A 551 -7.99 -14.50 -13.03
CA VAL A 551 -7.09 -15.42 -13.73
C VAL A 551 -6.36 -16.25 -12.68
N GLU A 552 -6.86 -17.45 -12.42
CA GLU A 552 -6.22 -18.39 -11.51
C GLU A 552 -5.11 -19.15 -12.23
N ILE A 553 -3.89 -19.10 -11.67
CA ILE A 553 -2.72 -19.80 -12.19
C ILE A 553 -2.29 -20.85 -11.18
N ILE A 554 -2.35 -22.12 -11.59
CA ILE A 554 -1.97 -23.26 -10.77
C ILE A 554 -0.44 -23.37 -10.73
N LEU A 555 0.12 -23.16 -9.54
CA LEU A 555 1.56 -23.20 -9.30
C LEU A 555 2.02 -24.55 -8.78
N GLU A 556 3.33 -24.78 -8.81
CA GLU A 556 3.96 -25.83 -8.01
C GLU A 556 3.62 -25.63 -6.52
N ARG A 557 3.33 -26.74 -5.81
CA ARG A 557 2.90 -26.70 -4.39
C ARG A 557 4.00 -26.26 -3.43
N VAL A 558 5.25 -26.47 -3.82
CA VAL A 558 6.43 -26.09 -3.06
C VAL A 558 7.08 -24.91 -3.77
N THR A 559 6.63 -23.72 -3.44
CA THR A 559 7.19 -22.48 -3.95
C THR A 559 8.24 -21.96 -2.96
N ASN A 560 9.38 -21.53 -3.47
CA ASN A 560 10.39 -20.84 -2.70
C ASN A 560 10.69 -19.51 -3.37
N ILE A 561 10.62 -18.44 -2.57
CA ILE A 561 10.95 -17.09 -3.00
C ILE A 561 12.11 -16.59 -2.15
N SER A 562 13.03 -15.86 -2.76
CA SER A 562 14.24 -15.38 -2.08
C SER A 562 13.90 -14.53 -0.87
N MET A 563 14.44 -14.87 0.29
CA MET A 563 14.32 -14.13 1.54
C MET A 563 15.47 -14.43 2.50
N GLY A 564 15.70 -13.49 3.41
CA GLY A 564 16.79 -13.59 4.39
C GLY A 564 16.46 -12.92 5.71
N THR A 565 17.44 -12.92 6.60
CA THR A 565 17.40 -12.23 7.89
C THR A 565 18.18 -10.91 7.87
N GLU A 566 19.09 -10.77 6.91
CA GLU A 566 19.98 -9.62 6.71
C GLU A 566 20.12 -9.32 5.22
N ILE A 567 20.43 -8.10 4.86
CA ILE A 567 20.54 -7.70 3.44
C ILE A 567 21.74 -8.33 2.72
N ASN A 568 22.73 -8.84 3.45
CA ASN A 568 23.87 -9.62 2.95
C ASN A 568 23.70 -11.14 3.09
N ALA A 569 22.58 -11.60 3.67
CA ALA A 569 22.28 -13.02 3.93
C ALA A 569 20.87 -13.37 3.44
N VAL A 570 20.61 -13.12 2.17
CA VAL A 570 19.37 -13.52 1.47
C VAL A 570 19.61 -14.89 0.84
N ASN A 571 18.76 -15.86 1.18
CA ASN A 571 18.75 -17.16 0.51
C ASN A 571 18.14 -17.01 -0.88
N GLU A 572 18.91 -17.28 -1.90
CA GLU A 572 18.49 -17.21 -3.29
C GLU A 572 18.06 -18.59 -3.77
N PHE A 573 16.94 -18.66 -4.46
CA PHE A 573 16.39 -19.90 -5.02
C PHE A 573 16.37 -19.86 -6.55
N GLU A 574 16.53 -18.69 -7.15
CA GLU A 574 16.60 -18.47 -8.57
C GLU A 574 18.05 -18.36 -9.04
N ASP A 575 18.36 -18.97 -10.17
CA ASP A 575 19.61 -18.74 -10.87
C ASP A 575 19.71 -17.27 -11.32
N LEU A 576 20.92 -16.84 -11.67
CA LEU A 576 21.11 -15.57 -12.38
C LEU A 576 20.54 -15.64 -13.79
N ALA A 577 19.96 -14.52 -14.27
CA ALA A 577 19.39 -14.44 -15.62
C ALA A 577 20.47 -14.57 -16.70
N LEU A 578 21.68 -14.03 -16.45
CA LEU A 578 22.82 -14.18 -17.35
C LEU A 578 23.50 -15.53 -17.08
N VAL A 579 23.42 -16.43 -18.06
CA VAL A 579 24.10 -17.74 -18.05
C VAL A 579 25.24 -17.67 -19.07
N GLY A 580 26.48 -17.64 -18.61
CA GLY A 580 27.68 -17.68 -19.44
C GLY A 580 28.94 -17.79 -18.58
N ASN A 581 30.10 -18.01 -19.21
CA ASN A 581 31.39 -18.15 -18.54
C ASN A 581 31.81 -16.94 -17.69
N ASP A 582 31.12 -15.81 -17.83
CA ASP A 582 31.34 -14.56 -17.11
C ASP A 582 30.32 -14.35 -15.97
N ALA A 583 29.37 -15.28 -15.76
CA ALA A 583 28.48 -15.20 -14.62
C ALA A 583 29.26 -15.58 -13.35
N PRO A 584 29.32 -14.72 -12.32
CA PRO A 584 30.02 -15.05 -11.08
C PRO A 584 29.36 -16.27 -10.46
N THR A 585 30.14 -17.35 -10.27
CA THR A 585 29.67 -18.66 -9.81
C THR A 585 29.29 -18.73 -8.34
N ALA A 586 29.65 -17.75 -7.56
CA ALA A 586 29.16 -17.50 -6.21
C ALA A 586 29.38 -16.03 -5.91
N ILE A 587 28.31 -15.25 -5.85
CA ILE A 587 28.43 -13.85 -5.47
C ILE A 587 28.25 -13.79 -3.97
N SER A 588 29.35 -13.64 -3.25
CA SER A 588 29.33 -12.95 -1.99
C SER A 588 28.79 -11.54 -2.30
N LEU A 589 27.65 -11.14 -1.72
CA LEU A 589 27.15 -9.76 -1.85
C LEU A 589 28.15 -8.71 -1.31
N LEU A 590 29.26 -9.19 -0.73
CA LEU A 590 30.37 -8.40 -0.18
C LEU A 590 31.50 -8.16 -1.21
N ASP A 591 31.60 -8.98 -2.25
CA ASP A 591 32.54 -8.77 -3.35
C ASP A 591 31.90 -7.86 -4.42
#